data_7bb00f9019f8a51a1a5b8d814c41764d
#
_entry.id   7bb00f9019f8a51a1a5b8d814c41764d
#
_cell.length_a   1.000
_cell.length_b   1.000
_cell.length_c   1.000
_cell.angle_alpha   90.00
_cell.angle_beta   90.00
_cell.angle_gamma   90.00
#
_symmetry.space_group_name_H-M   'P 1'
#
loop_
_entity.id
_entity.type
_entity.pdbx_description
1 polymer ?
#
loop_
_entity_poly.entity_id
_entity_poly.type
_entity_poly.pdbx_seq_one_letter_code
_entity_poly.pdbx_strand_id
1 'polypeptide(L)'
;MRTVVIIIIILSVIAVSVFGYVLIRYFQGKASPAGETTEPEPPDTTVGEEQEPETTTEEEPEVEAEPDKIAVIEVYLDGNRKTGILLGEAEYGLTSEQARMVYGENLSETGYSLAIDNENYAFVPGSTHYLYIYALIPKYGWNYTREKIKIDGEENLDANIKLSLDSPKENEVITEANKSNVRISGWSVDTGSQNNTGIDRVEIYLNGPKDFGKFLGEADYGTERQDVANALGNANYINSGYSLDFDASELEAGSENTLYIYSFSNSGAYYLGLRNIKMEGEEKEPEVIFSVEEVNLNDQSIRISGWAISKDDFLQAGPRSPDIEYDVKKIIFTSDRNGSEDVYSMNLDGSELIQLTDHPGKDNYPAVSPDGKKIAYTSDINGIWQIIVMNWDGTDKTQLTNNPWSSGYPTWSFDGRFIFFEVYQDGDWEIYRINSNGGNLKRLTFNPDIYDWHPAGHSFQDKIIFESGNSRNEDLYVMDYNGENVNRISDISMRKRVPAISIDGQLIAFMGYEGNKTLIYTMDGRGGNIKMVSGSLTNCGHPVFSPDNAFIAFECTIDGQQEIYTISLDGSNPIRLTNSAGNDSDPYFLYQTQ
;
A
#
# COMPACT_ATOMS: atom_id res chain seq x y z
N MET A 1 18.57 -30.35 11.36
CA MET A 1 18.44 -28.90 11.19
C MET A 1 17.54 -28.70 9.98
N ARG A 2 16.31 -28.26 10.20
CA ARG A 2 15.38 -27.91 9.11
C ARG A 2 15.56 -26.41 8.89
N THR A 3 15.98 -26.05 7.70
CA THR A 3 16.06 -24.66 7.27
C THR A 3 14.64 -24.10 7.27
N VAL A 4 14.36 -23.11 8.09
CA VAL A 4 13.10 -22.37 8.05
C VAL A 4 13.19 -21.49 6.82
N VAL A 5 12.49 -21.84 5.76
CA VAL A 5 12.36 -20.97 4.59
C VAL A 5 11.20 -20.02 4.89
N ILE A 6 11.50 -18.76 5.06
CA ILE A 6 10.50 -17.72 5.23
C ILE A 6 10.12 -17.24 3.84
N ILE A 7 8.88 -17.49 3.44
CA ILE A 7 8.31 -16.89 2.24
C ILE A 7 7.75 -15.55 2.68
N ILE A 8 8.51 -14.51 2.44
CA ILE A 8 8.02 -13.15 2.54
C ILE A 8 7.23 -12.90 1.28
N ILE A 9 5.91 -12.84 1.39
CA ILE A 9 5.10 -12.23 0.34
C ILE A 9 5.31 -10.73 0.54
N ILE A 10 6.38 -10.22 -0.08
CA ILE A 10 6.57 -8.79 -0.23
C ILE A 10 5.52 -8.35 -1.24
N LEU A 11 4.33 -8.08 -0.76
CA LEU A 11 3.47 -7.14 -1.43
C LEU A 11 4.17 -5.80 -1.18
N SER A 12 4.94 -5.34 -2.17
CA SER A 12 5.58 -4.03 -2.10
C SER A 12 4.50 -2.98 -1.96
N VAL A 13 4.21 -2.66 -0.73
CA VAL A 13 3.34 -1.57 -0.37
C VAL A 13 4.22 -0.35 -0.32
N ILE A 14 4.08 0.49 -1.29
CA ILE A 14 4.51 1.86 -1.14
C ILE A 14 3.46 2.50 -0.23
N ALA A 15 3.71 2.54 1.05
CA ALA A 15 2.91 3.30 1.99
C ALA A 15 3.66 4.57 2.34
N VAL A 16 2.94 5.65 2.36
CA VAL A 16 3.42 6.99 2.60
C VAL A 16 3.41 7.31 4.06
N SER A 17 4.48 7.79 4.59
CA SER A 17 4.68 8.80 5.62
C SER A 17 5.86 8.50 6.54
N VAL A 18 6.63 9.28 6.64
CA VAL A 18 7.29 10.44 7.11
C VAL A 18 8.08 10.28 8.41
N PHE A 19 9.29 10.52 8.38
CA PHE A 19 10.23 11.33 9.12
C PHE A 19 11.40 10.73 9.81
N GLY A 20 12.49 11.27 9.57
CA GLY A 20 13.70 10.92 9.84
C GLY A 20 14.73 11.56 10.66
N TYR A 21 15.53 11.03 11.52
CA TYR A 21 16.80 11.52 12.06
C TYR A 21 17.89 10.48 12.06
N VAL A 22 19.04 10.78 11.47
CA VAL A 22 20.26 10.00 11.67
C VAL A 22 21.10 10.65 12.76
N LEU A 23 21.33 9.94 13.86
CA LEU A 23 22.31 10.31 14.85
C LEU A 23 23.64 9.62 14.52
N ILE A 24 24.56 10.33 13.86
CA ILE A 24 25.93 9.86 13.75
C ILE A 24 26.63 10.09 15.09
N ARG A 25 26.66 9.07 15.96
CA ARG A 25 27.59 9.08 17.09
C ARG A 25 29.00 8.79 16.58
N TYR A 26 29.76 9.84 16.36
CA TYR A 26 31.20 9.74 16.19
C TYR A 26 31.84 9.36 17.56
N PHE A 27 32.17 8.09 17.77
CA PHE A 27 33.06 7.70 18.84
C PHE A 27 34.51 8.06 18.47
N GLN A 28 34.95 9.26 18.80
CA GLN A 28 36.38 9.52 18.90
C GLN A 28 36.86 9.00 20.26
N GLY A 29 37.55 7.86 20.26
CA GLY A 29 38.32 7.40 21.38
C GLY A 29 39.42 8.38 21.71
N LYS A 30 39.34 9.05 22.87
CA LYS A 30 40.50 9.66 23.49
C LYS A 30 40.86 8.86 24.75
N ALA A 31 42.09 8.33 24.70
CA ALA A 31 42.73 7.70 25.83
C ALA A 31 42.92 8.70 26.99
N SER A 32 42.65 8.22 28.18
CA SER A 32 42.94 8.90 29.44
C SER A 32 44.44 8.92 29.72
N PRO A 33 44.90 9.88 30.54
CA PRO A 33 45.91 9.58 31.52
C PRO A 33 45.37 9.69 32.97
N ALA A 34 45.95 8.87 33.79
CA ALA A 34 45.61 8.60 35.17
C ALA A 34 45.99 9.71 36.16
N GLY A 35 45.30 9.69 37.30
CA GLY A 35 45.88 10.05 38.59
C GLY A 35 45.26 11.24 39.30
N GLU A 36 44.50 11.05 40.32
CA GLU A 36 44.85 11.29 41.71
C GLU A 36 43.66 11.11 42.67
N THR A 37 43.94 10.42 43.74
CA THR A 37 43.05 10.08 44.85
C THR A 37 42.93 11.22 45.83
N THR A 38 41.74 11.51 46.39
CA THR A 38 41.54 11.98 47.77
C THR A 38 40.19 11.48 48.30
N GLU A 39 40.25 10.99 49.54
CA GLU A 39 39.18 10.40 50.33
C GLU A 39 38.24 11.46 50.99
N PRO A 40 37.16 11.04 51.67
CA PRO A 40 35.91 11.79 51.80
C PRO A 40 35.72 12.48 53.13
N GLU A 41 34.84 13.46 53.22
CA GLU A 41 34.29 13.98 54.52
C GLU A 41 32.77 13.67 54.63
N PRO A 42 32.27 13.58 55.86
CA PRO A 42 30.99 12.92 56.18
C PRO A 42 29.78 13.88 56.18
N PRO A 43 28.55 13.33 56.38
CA PRO A 43 27.31 13.94 55.96
C PRO A 43 26.75 14.96 56.96
N ASP A 44 26.10 15.98 56.43
CA ASP A 44 25.24 16.87 57.20
C ASP A 44 23.75 16.56 56.91
N THR A 45 23.00 16.44 57.97
CA THR A 45 21.58 16.13 58.02
C THR A 45 20.75 17.40 58.01
N THR A 46 19.93 17.60 57.00
CA THR A 46 18.73 18.44 57.13
C THR A 46 17.51 17.81 56.43
N VAL A 47 16.41 17.97 57.13
CA VAL A 47 15.11 17.32 56.99
C VAL A 47 14.37 17.75 55.73
N GLY A 48 13.61 16.81 55.19
CA GLY A 48 12.84 16.75 54.01
C GLY A 48 11.85 17.87 53.67
N GLU A 49 11.69 18.00 52.38
CA GLU A 49 10.44 18.38 51.72
C GLU A 49 10.11 17.28 50.69
N GLU A 50 8.86 16.80 50.74
CA GLU A 50 8.33 15.86 49.80
C GLU A 50 8.29 16.53 48.42
N GLN A 51 9.10 16.06 47.49
CA GLN A 51 8.95 16.39 46.06
C GLN A 51 7.99 15.39 45.43
N GLU A 52 6.95 15.93 44.79
CA GLU A 52 6.11 15.21 43.84
C GLU A 52 6.97 14.55 42.74
N PRO A 53 6.56 13.41 42.16
CA PRO A 53 7.34 12.76 41.11
C PRO A 53 7.38 13.67 39.87
N GLU A 54 8.59 14.11 39.53
CA GLU A 54 8.85 14.75 38.23
C GLU A 54 8.44 13.82 37.13
N THR A 55 7.45 14.25 36.37
CA THR A 55 7.20 13.71 35.01
C THR A 55 8.47 13.95 34.21
N THR A 56 9.24 12.90 33.99
CA THR A 56 10.30 12.91 32.99
C THR A 56 9.65 13.13 31.64
N THR A 57 9.58 14.37 31.19
CA THR A 57 9.49 14.68 29.77
C THR A 57 10.80 14.16 29.17
N GLU A 58 10.68 13.11 28.33
CA GLU A 58 11.77 12.72 27.46
C GLU A 58 12.15 13.95 26.63
N GLU A 59 13.32 14.54 26.92
CA GLU A 59 13.90 15.57 26.08
C GLU A 59 14.24 14.92 24.74
N GLU A 60 13.50 15.30 23.69
CA GLU A 60 13.86 14.96 22.32
C GLU A 60 15.29 15.48 22.02
N PRO A 61 16.14 14.68 21.36
CA PRO A 61 17.52 15.08 21.10
C PRO A 61 17.58 16.35 20.24
N GLU A 62 18.30 17.37 20.69
CA GLU A 62 18.65 18.54 19.89
C GLU A 62 19.57 18.13 18.73
N VAL A 63 19.07 18.17 17.53
CA VAL A 63 19.82 17.90 16.29
C VAL A 63 19.76 19.11 15.38
N GLU A 64 20.95 19.60 14.98
CA GLU A 64 21.12 20.57 13.89
C GLU A 64 20.88 19.90 12.53
N ALA A 65 19.65 19.44 12.26
CA ALA A 65 19.26 18.93 10.95
C ALA A 65 18.49 19.99 10.19
N GLU A 66 18.57 19.93 8.86
CA GLU A 66 17.73 20.74 7.99
C GLU A 66 16.27 20.41 8.28
N PRO A 67 15.41 21.42 8.57
CA PRO A 67 14.09 21.19 9.18
C PRO A 67 13.10 20.39 8.32
N ASP A 68 13.40 20.19 7.06
CA ASP A 68 12.58 19.52 6.04
C ASP A 68 13.18 18.21 5.50
N LYS A 69 14.33 17.75 6.05
CA LYS A 69 14.95 16.46 5.66
C LYS A 69 14.74 15.35 6.67
N ILE A 70 14.82 14.14 6.15
CA ILE A 70 14.75 12.92 6.95
C ILE A 70 15.95 12.85 7.90
N ALA A 71 15.74 12.61 9.15
CA ALA A 71 16.74 12.61 10.18
C ALA A 71 16.88 11.27 11.01
N VAL A 72 15.86 10.41 11.39
CA VAL A 72 15.97 9.05 12.02
C VAL A 72 14.99 8.07 11.36
N ILE A 73 15.33 6.85 11.12
CA ILE A 73 14.37 5.78 10.80
C ILE A 73 14.41 4.77 11.94
N GLU A 74 13.30 4.62 12.66
CA GLU A 74 13.12 3.63 13.72
C GLU A 74 12.23 2.49 13.20
N VAL A 75 12.57 1.27 13.54
CA VAL A 75 11.77 0.09 13.18
C VAL A 75 11.26 -0.59 14.42
N TYR A 76 9.96 -0.82 14.48
CA TYR A 76 9.27 -1.49 15.56
C TYR A 76 8.61 -2.77 15.08
N LEU A 77 8.58 -3.77 15.95
CA LEU A 77 7.87 -5.03 15.72
C LEU A 77 6.55 -5.00 16.51
N ASP A 78 5.46 -5.42 15.84
CA ASP A 78 4.15 -5.68 16.45
C ASP A 78 3.57 -4.54 17.30
N GLY A 79 3.78 -3.31 16.88
CA GLY A 79 3.19 -2.16 17.56
C GLY A 79 3.81 -0.84 17.14
N ASN A 80 3.14 0.25 17.46
CA ASN A 80 3.62 1.61 17.20
C ASN A 80 4.73 2.03 18.17
N ARG A 81 5.29 3.24 18.05
CA ARG A 81 6.35 3.79 18.91
C ARG A 81 6.04 3.74 20.42
N LYS A 82 4.77 3.65 20.83
CA LYS A 82 4.35 3.58 22.25
C LYS A 82 4.11 2.15 22.72
N THR A 83 3.78 1.23 21.82
CA THR A 83 3.30 -0.11 22.14
C THR A 83 4.12 -1.24 21.53
N GLY A 84 4.93 -0.96 20.50
CA GLY A 84 5.77 -1.93 19.81
C GLY A 84 7.14 -2.11 20.43
N ILE A 85 7.83 -3.14 19.99
CA ILE A 85 9.22 -3.40 20.36
C ILE A 85 10.11 -2.65 19.37
N LEU A 86 10.90 -1.69 19.87
CA LEU A 86 11.92 -1.05 19.06
C LEU A 86 12.98 -2.08 18.65
N LEU A 87 13.05 -2.39 17.37
CA LEU A 87 14.09 -3.26 16.80
C LEU A 87 15.41 -2.50 16.67
N GLY A 88 15.37 -1.22 16.36
CA GLY A 88 16.53 -0.35 16.25
C GLY A 88 16.30 0.85 15.34
N GLU A 89 17.35 1.67 15.24
CA GLU A 89 17.45 2.77 14.30
C GLU A 89 18.14 2.25 13.02
N ALA A 90 17.55 2.51 11.86
CA ALA A 90 18.13 2.12 10.57
C ALA A 90 19.19 3.14 10.12
N GLU A 91 20.25 2.66 9.49
CA GLU A 91 21.18 3.52 8.75
C GLU A 91 20.45 4.12 7.56
N TYR A 92 20.49 5.45 7.39
CA TYR A 92 19.82 6.19 6.31
C TYR A 92 20.83 6.96 5.46
N GLY A 93 20.44 7.38 4.24
CA GLY A 93 21.33 8.04 3.28
C GLY A 93 22.14 7.04 2.46
N LEU A 94 21.71 5.78 2.43
CA LEU A 94 22.32 4.75 1.59
C LEU A 94 21.85 4.94 0.14
N THR A 95 22.65 4.48 -0.81
CA THR A 95 22.26 4.46 -2.22
C THR A 95 21.09 3.50 -2.42
N SER A 96 19.96 3.99 -2.95
CA SER A 96 18.83 3.19 -3.40
C SER A 96 18.69 3.30 -4.91
N GLU A 97 19.02 2.22 -5.61
CA GLU A 97 18.81 2.13 -7.05
C GLU A 97 17.32 2.26 -7.42
N GLN A 98 16.42 1.74 -6.58
CA GLN A 98 15.00 1.82 -6.82
C GLN A 98 14.49 3.26 -6.66
N ALA A 99 14.91 3.98 -5.63
CA ALA A 99 14.58 5.41 -5.48
C ALA A 99 15.16 6.23 -6.63
N ARG A 100 16.42 5.97 -7.02
CA ARG A 100 17.06 6.57 -8.20
C ARG A 100 16.27 6.34 -9.47
N MET A 101 15.83 5.10 -9.69
CA MET A 101 15.04 4.70 -10.84
C MET A 101 13.67 5.39 -10.89
N VAL A 102 13.02 5.53 -9.75
CA VAL A 102 11.67 6.11 -9.68
C VAL A 102 11.71 7.64 -9.67
N TYR A 103 12.70 8.24 -9.00
CA TYR A 103 12.72 9.67 -8.68
C TYR A 103 13.95 10.45 -9.19
N GLY A 104 14.93 9.77 -9.80
CA GLY A 104 16.14 10.36 -10.37
C GLY A 104 17.34 10.41 -9.43
N GLU A 105 18.52 10.82 -9.97
CA GLU A 105 19.79 10.83 -9.26
C GLU A 105 19.79 11.68 -7.98
N ASN A 106 19.01 12.77 -7.95
CA ASN A 106 18.94 13.66 -6.79
C ASN A 106 18.36 12.98 -5.54
N LEU A 107 17.68 11.84 -5.68
CA LEU A 107 17.07 11.07 -4.59
C LEU A 107 17.70 9.66 -4.46
N SER A 108 18.88 9.43 -5.04
CA SER A 108 19.56 8.15 -4.97
C SER A 108 20.05 7.80 -3.55
N GLU A 109 20.35 8.79 -2.73
CA GLU A 109 20.84 8.62 -1.34
C GLU A 109 19.69 8.68 -0.32
N THR A 110 18.60 7.98 -0.59
CA THR A 110 17.40 7.90 0.27
C THR A 110 17.15 6.50 0.82
N GLY A 111 18.08 5.59 0.57
CA GLY A 111 18.03 4.23 1.08
C GLY A 111 18.22 4.15 2.59
N TYR A 112 17.59 3.17 3.22
CA TYR A 112 17.83 2.82 4.62
C TYR A 112 18.06 1.32 4.77
N SER A 113 18.79 0.92 5.81
CA SER A 113 19.00 -0.48 6.17
C SER A 113 19.13 -0.65 7.67
N LEU A 114 18.50 -1.69 8.20
CA LEU A 114 18.64 -2.16 9.57
C LEU A 114 18.98 -3.64 9.57
N ALA A 115 20.02 -4.02 10.29
CA ALA A 115 20.34 -5.42 10.57
C ALA A 115 20.47 -5.61 12.08
N ILE A 116 19.66 -6.50 12.65
CA ILE A 116 19.65 -6.80 14.08
C ILE A 116 19.87 -8.29 14.32
N ASP A 117 20.49 -8.62 15.45
CA ASP A 117 20.69 -10.00 15.87
C ASP A 117 19.35 -10.59 16.37
N ASN A 118 19.00 -11.77 15.89
CA ASN A 118 17.72 -12.42 16.17
C ASN A 118 17.73 -13.22 17.49
N GLU A 119 18.81 -13.21 18.26
CA GLU A 119 18.91 -14.02 19.48
C GLU A 119 17.81 -13.72 20.52
N ASN A 120 17.21 -12.53 20.44
CA ASN A 120 16.20 -12.07 21.40
C ASN A 120 14.74 -12.18 20.90
N TYR A 121 14.52 -12.64 19.67
CA TYR A 121 13.18 -12.67 19.05
C TYR A 121 12.81 -14.10 18.62
N ALA A 122 11.98 -14.76 19.42
CA ALA A 122 11.46 -16.10 19.11
C ALA A 122 10.15 -15.99 18.33
N PHE A 123 10.23 -15.99 17.00
CA PHE A 123 9.04 -16.03 16.16
C PHE A 123 8.35 -17.40 16.22
N VAL A 124 7.04 -17.40 16.39
CA VAL A 124 6.23 -18.62 16.38
C VAL A 124 5.95 -19.02 14.93
N PRO A 125 6.25 -20.27 14.51
CA PRO A 125 5.91 -20.74 13.16
C PRO A 125 4.40 -20.57 12.86
N GLY A 126 4.07 -20.04 11.68
CA GLY A 126 2.69 -19.76 11.27
C GLY A 126 2.15 -18.41 11.73
N SER A 127 2.81 -17.74 12.67
CA SER A 127 2.38 -16.43 13.18
C SER A 127 2.50 -15.33 12.13
N THR A 128 1.68 -14.30 12.31
CA THR A 128 1.73 -13.07 11.51
C THR A 128 2.18 -11.92 12.41
N HIS A 129 3.13 -11.15 11.94
CA HIS A 129 3.69 -10.00 12.61
C HIS A 129 3.58 -8.74 11.74
N TYR A 130 3.75 -7.58 12.34
CA TYR A 130 3.80 -6.30 11.63
C TYR A 130 5.08 -5.55 11.97
N LEU A 131 5.79 -5.11 10.94
CA LEU A 131 6.90 -4.17 11.08
C LEU A 131 6.36 -2.76 10.88
N TYR A 132 6.59 -1.88 11.85
CA TYR A 132 6.28 -0.47 11.78
C TYR A 132 7.59 0.28 11.57
N ILE A 133 7.73 0.93 10.45
CA ILE A 133 8.92 1.69 10.09
C ILE A 133 8.56 3.16 10.23
N TYR A 134 9.09 3.73 11.28
CA TYR A 134 8.89 5.14 11.62
C TYR A 134 10.05 5.95 11.12
N ALA A 135 9.71 7.09 10.75
CA ALA A 135 10.70 8.03 10.35
C ALA A 135 10.32 9.44 10.86
N LEU A 136 11.23 10.37 11.23
CA LEU A 136 11.01 11.73 11.77
C LEU A 136 11.54 12.85 10.85
N ILE A 137 10.88 13.89 10.38
CA ILE A 137 11.38 15.18 9.93
C ILE A 137 11.03 16.22 11.00
N PRO A 138 11.94 17.02 11.43
CA PRO A 138 11.72 17.99 12.49
C PRO A 138 10.52 18.91 12.30
N LYS A 139 10.28 19.32 11.05
CA LYS A 139 9.21 20.24 10.66
C LYS A 139 7.81 19.68 10.83
N TYR A 140 7.65 18.37 10.70
CA TYR A 140 6.34 17.74 10.58
C TYR A 140 6.05 16.65 11.64
N GLY A 141 7.05 16.14 12.36
CA GLY A 141 6.94 15.10 13.40
C GLY A 141 7.15 13.68 12.89
N TRP A 142 6.69 12.66 13.60
CA TRP A 142 6.82 11.26 13.26
C TRP A 142 5.69 10.77 12.36
N ASN A 143 6.03 9.93 11.40
CA ASN A 143 5.07 9.21 10.55
C ASN A 143 5.59 7.78 10.32
N TYR A 144 4.77 6.88 9.75
CA TYR A 144 5.16 5.50 9.62
C TYR A 144 4.54 4.80 8.40
N THR A 145 5.17 3.72 7.99
CA THR A 145 4.56 2.67 7.18
C THR A 145 4.49 1.37 7.99
N ARG A 146 3.67 0.43 7.52
CA ARG A 146 3.50 -0.87 8.16
C ARG A 146 3.57 -1.99 7.16
N GLU A 147 4.49 -2.94 7.37
CA GLU A 147 4.63 -4.14 6.58
C GLU A 147 4.17 -5.38 7.34
N LYS A 148 3.43 -6.25 6.65
CA LYS A 148 2.97 -7.51 7.20
C LYS A 148 3.95 -8.61 6.86
N ILE A 149 4.48 -9.30 7.89
CA ILE A 149 5.33 -10.46 7.73
C ILE A 149 4.63 -11.71 8.25
N LYS A 150 4.78 -12.82 7.53
CA LYS A 150 4.25 -14.12 7.94
C LYS A 150 5.41 -15.09 8.15
N ILE A 151 5.42 -15.75 9.30
CA ILE A 151 6.42 -16.76 9.63
C ILE A 151 5.95 -18.11 9.06
N ASP A 152 6.82 -18.79 8.33
CA ASP A 152 6.53 -20.09 7.74
C ASP A 152 6.34 -21.16 8.84
N GLY A 153 5.37 -22.04 8.63
CA GLY A 153 5.05 -23.14 9.53
C GLY A 153 3.57 -23.17 9.94
N GLU A 154 3.20 -24.16 10.70
CA GLU A 154 1.86 -24.25 11.29
C GLU A 154 1.92 -23.70 12.72
N GLU A 155 1.06 -22.76 13.05
CA GLU A 155 0.86 -22.29 14.41
C GLU A 155 0.32 -23.45 15.26
N ASN A 156 0.86 -23.62 16.49
CA ASN A 156 0.47 -24.73 17.36
C ASN A 156 -0.84 -24.40 18.10
N LEU A 157 -1.91 -24.22 17.32
CA LEU A 157 -3.26 -23.94 17.82
C LEU A 157 -3.96 -25.23 18.21
N ASP A 158 -4.59 -25.27 19.38
CA ASP A 158 -5.44 -26.42 19.75
C ASP A 158 -6.76 -26.37 18.95
N ALA A 159 -6.93 -27.31 18.03
CA ALA A 159 -8.10 -27.42 17.18
C ALA A 159 -9.41 -27.67 17.96
N ASN A 160 -9.34 -28.09 19.24
CA ASN A 160 -10.50 -28.28 20.11
C ASN A 160 -11.01 -26.96 20.71
N ILE A 161 -10.17 -25.96 20.83
CA ILE A 161 -10.60 -24.65 21.33
C ILE A 161 -11.38 -23.92 20.24
N LYS A 162 -12.57 -23.45 20.59
CA LYS A 162 -13.40 -22.58 19.75
C LYS A 162 -13.50 -21.22 20.42
N LEU A 163 -13.16 -20.17 19.67
CA LEU A 163 -13.18 -18.78 20.11
C LEU A 163 -14.04 -17.97 19.14
N SER A 164 -14.89 -17.10 19.66
CA SER A 164 -15.62 -16.11 18.87
C SER A 164 -15.55 -14.75 19.55
N LEU A 165 -15.42 -13.71 18.74
CA LEU A 165 -15.50 -12.31 19.16
C LEU A 165 -16.85 -11.74 18.73
N ASP A 166 -17.63 -11.25 19.68
CA ASP A 166 -18.92 -10.61 19.45
C ASP A 166 -18.79 -9.10 19.27
N SER A 167 -17.87 -8.47 20.03
CA SER A 167 -17.54 -7.04 19.96
C SER A 167 -16.05 -6.83 20.29
N PRO A 168 -15.37 -5.89 19.62
CA PRO A 168 -15.82 -5.13 18.45
C PRO A 168 -15.99 -6.02 17.21
N LYS A 169 -16.75 -5.54 16.22
CA LYS A 169 -16.84 -6.20 14.91
C LYS A 169 -15.56 -5.99 14.13
N GLU A 170 -15.35 -6.82 13.08
CA GLU A 170 -14.21 -6.64 12.19
C GLU A 170 -14.24 -5.26 11.55
N ASN A 171 -13.13 -4.51 11.67
CA ASN A 171 -12.99 -3.12 11.21
C ASN A 171 -13.98 -2.13 11.85
N GLU A 172 -14.48 -2.42 13.06
CA GLU A 172 -15.36 -1.50 13.77
C GLU A 172 -14.63 -0.19 14.06
N VAL A 173 -15.31 0.93 13.78
CA VAL A 173 -14.78 2.27 14.06
C VAL A 173 -15.05 2.64 15.52
N ILE A 174 -13.98 2.83 16.28
CA ILE A 174 -14.02 3.33 17.64
C ILE A 174 -14.09 4.86 17.57
N THR A 175 -15.19 5.43 18.07
CA THR A 175 -15.47 6.85 17.96
C THR A 175 -14.93 7.62 19.17
N GLU A 176 -14.76 8.95 19.04
CA GLU A 176 -14.43 9.84 20.16
C GLU A 176 -15.39 9.67 21.36
N ALA A 177 -16.64 9.27 21.11
CA ALA A 177 -17.65 9.11 22.16
C ALA A 177 -17.46 7.82 22.99
N ASN A 178 -16.84 6.78 22.45
CA ASN A 178 -16.70 5.47 23.11
C ASN A 178 -15.24 5.04 23.36
N LYS A 179 -14.25 5.79 22.89
CA LYS A 179 -12.83 5.41 22.99
C LYS A 179 -12.32 5.21 24.43
N SER A 180 -12.88 5.92 25.41
CA SER A 180 -12.50 5.76 26.82
C SER A 180 -12.99 4.46 27.48
N ASN A 181 -13.88 3.72 26.81
CA ASN A 181 -14.40 2.45 27.31
C ASN A 181 -14.84 1.54 26.17
N VAL A 182 -13.87 0.94 25.48
CA VAL A 182 -14.11 -0.02 24.40
C VAL A 182 -14.29 -1.41 24.99
N ARG A 183 -15.47 -1.99 24.77
CA ARG A 183 -15.79 -3.33 25.26
C ARG A 183 -15.38 -4.39 24.26
N ILE A 184 -14.51 -5.30 24.69
CA ILE A 184 -14.17 -6.54 24.00
C ILE A 184 -14.98 -7.66 24.64
N SER A 185 -15.73 -8.44 23.85
CA SER A 185 -16.52 -9.53 24.38
C SER A 185 -16.72 -10.64 23.35
N GLY A 186 -16.96 -11.84 23.86
CA GLY A 186 -17.17 -13.02 23.05
C GLY A 186 -17.42 -14.25 23.88
N TRP A 187 -17.09 -15.41 23.33
CA TRP A 187 -17.12 -16.68 24.03
C TRP A 187 -15.97 -17.59 23.61
N SER A 188 -15.60 -18.51 24.49
CA SER A 188 -14.61 -19.55 24.20
C SER A 188 -14.92 -20.85 24.94
N VAL A 189 -14.67 -21.98 24.27
CA VAL A 189 -14.80 -23.33 24.83
C VAL A 189 -13.74 -24.28 24.28
N ASP A 190 -13.30 -25.21 25.08
CA ASP A 190 -12.55 -26.41 24.63
C ASP A 190 -13.53 -27.58 24.42
N THR A 191 -13.76 -27.96 23.16
CA THR A 191 -14.69 -29.03 22.80
C THR A 191 -14.20 -30.42 23.22
N GLY A 192 -12.95 -30.56 23.62
CA GLY A 192 -12.38 -31.78 24.23
C GLY A 192 -12.77 -31.93 25.70
N SER A 193 -13.21 -30.85 26.37
CA SER A 193 -13.62 -30.88 27.78
C SER A 193 -15.01 -31.49 27.96
N GLN A 194 -15.13 -32.43 28.91
CA GLN A 194 -16.38 -33.18 29.19
C GLN A 194 -17.23 -32.54 30.30
N ASN A 195 -16.64 -31.77 31.21
CA ASN A 195 -17.26 -31.41 32.49
C ASN A 195 -17.47 -29.91 32.70
N ASN A 196 -16.83 -29.06 31.91
CA ASN A 196 -16.90 -27.61 31.98
C ASN A 196 -16.55 -27.03 30.62
N THR A 197 -16.35 -25.72 30.52
CA THR A 197 -15.93 -25.04 29.28
C THR A 197 -14.53 -25.44 28.80
N GLY A 198 -13.69 -26.01 29.66
CA GLY A 198 -12.29 -26.37 29.35
C GLY A 198 -11.30 -25.23 29.30
N ILE A 199 -11.78 -24.00 29.40
CA ILE A 199 -10.95 -22.79 29.31
C ILE A 199 -10.53 -22.35 30.70
N ASP A 200 -9.24 -22.02 30.84
CA ASP A 200 -8.62 -21.49 32.06
C ASP A 200 -8.76 -19.96 32.11
N ARG A 201 -8.36 -19.27 31.04
CA ARG A 201 -8.40 -17.81 30.94
C ARG A 201 -8.39 -17.31 29.51
N VAL A 202 -8.72 -16.03 29.32
CA VAL A 202 -8.64 -15.32 28.03
C VAL A 202 -7.80 -14.07 28.25
N GLU A 203 -6.66 -13.98 27.57
CA GLU A 203 -5.75 -12.84 27.60
C GLU A 203 -5.88 -12.01 26.32
N ILE A 204 -5.86 -10.67 26.44
CA ILE A 204 -6.04 -9.77 25.31
C ILE A 204 -4.86 -8.82 25.20
N TYR A 205 -4.32 -8.70 23.99
CA TYR A 205 -3.19 -7.84 23.66
C TYR A 205 -3.57 -6.92 22.49
N LEU A 206 -2.96 -5.75 22.43
CA LEU A 206 -3.16 -4.76 21.39
C LEU A 206 -1.90 -4.61 20.56
N ASN A 207 -2.05 -4.61 19.23
CA ASN A 207 -1.00 -4.33 18.25
C ASN A 207 0.22 -5.24 18.34
N GLY A 208 0.03 -6.48 18.77
CA GLY A 208 1.07 -7.49 18.81
C GLY A 208 0.62 -8.74 19.56
N PRO A 209 1.27 -9.90 19.30
CA PRO A 209 1.00 -11.13 20.02
C PRO A 209 1.46 -11.06 21.47
N LYS A 210 1.11 -12.09 22.24
CA LYS A 210 1.59 -12.29 23.60
C LYS A 210 3.11 -12.16 23.64
N ASP A 211 3.64 -11.49 24.66
CA ASP A 211 5.04 -11.17 24.88
C ASP A 211 5.56 -9.94 24.07
N PHE A 212 4.81 -9.45 23.08
CA PHE A 212 5.19 -8.33 22.22
C PHE A 212 4.16 -7.20 22.19
N GLY A 213 2.88 -7.52 22.10
CA GLY A 213 1.81 -6.52 22.10
C GLY A 213 1.58 -5.89 23.49
N LYS A 214 0.93 -4.73 23.52
CA LYS A 214 0.48 -4.11 24.77
C LYS A 214 -0.56 -5.01 25.43
N PHE A 215 -0.25 -5.59 26.60
CA PHE A 215 -1.20 -6.38 27.35
C PHE A 215 -2.34 -5.48 27.87
N LEU A 216 -3.56 -5.73 27.39
CA LEU A 216 -4.74 -4.99 27.84
C LEU A 216 -5.34 -5.56 29.12
N GLY A 217 -5.19 -6.86 29.34
CA GLY A 217 -5.67 -7.54 30.54
C GLY A 217 -6.11 -8.97 30.30
N GLU A 218 -6.41 -9.66 31.41
CA GLU A 218 -7.15 -10.93 31.41
C GLU A 218 -8.65 -10.60 31.46
N ALA A 219 -9.42 -11.17 30.53
CA ALA A 219 -10.85 -10.92 30.45
C ALA A 219 -11.61 -11.61 31.57
N ASP A 220 -12.69 -10.99 32.06
CA ASP A 220 -13.66 -11.62 32.94
C ASP A 220 -14.32 -12.78 32.18
N TYR A 221 -13.97 -14.01 32.57
CA TYR A 221 -14.44 -15.25 31.95
C TYR A 221 -15.51 -15.93 32.81
N GLY A 222 -16.48 -16.60 32.18
CA GLY A 222 -17.52 -17.37 32.85
C GLY A 222 -18.90 -16.72 32.82
N THR A 223 -19.11 -15.68 32.00
CA THR A 223 -20.45 -15.10 31.80
C THR A 223 -21.38 -16.05 31.05
N GLU A 224 -22.70 -15.99 31.37
CA GLU A 224 -23.72 -16.90 30.83
C GLU A 224 -23.92 -16.71 29.32
N ARG A 225 -23.85 -17.82 28.56
CA ARG A 225 -24.05 -17.92 27.10
C ARG A 225 -24.93 -19.12 26.77
N GLN A 226 -26.21 -19.01 27.04
CA GLN A 226 -27.20 -20.07 26.73
C GLN A 226 -27.26 -20.35 25.22
N ASP A 227 -27.02 -19.34 24.41
CA ASP A 227 -26.94 -19.45 22.94
C ASP A 227 -25.81 -20.37 22.49
N VAL A 228 -24.62 -20.25 23.11
CA VAL A 228 -23.44 -21.11 22.82
C VAL A 228 -23.69 -22.55 23.28
N ALA A 229 -24.21 -22.73 24.50
CA ALA A 229 -24.55 -24.06 25.03
C ALA A 229 -25.56 -24.79 24.12
N ASN A 230 -26.57 -24.06 23.62
CA ASN A 230 -27.56 -24.60 22.69
C ASN A 230 -26.96 -24.92 21.31
N ALA A 231 -26.17 -24.00 20.75
CA ALA A 231 -25.58 -24.12 19.42
C ALA A 231 -24.59 -25.32 19.34
N LEU A 232 -23.83 -25.53 20.41
CA LEU A 232 -22.83 -26.61 20.49
C LEU A 232 -23.40 -27.91 21.12
N GLY A 233 -24.67 -27.91 21.56
CA GLY A 233 -25.34 -29.07 22.09
C GLY A 233 -24.79 -29.57 23.44
N ASN A 234 -24.12 -28.72 24.21
CA ASN A 234 -23.52 -29.06 25.50
C ASN A 234 -23.83 -28.04 26.58
N ALA A 235 -24.65 -28.41 27.57
CA ALA A 235 -25.04 -27.54 28.67
C ALA A 235 -23.87 -27.07 29.54
N ASN A 236 -22.73 -27.77 29.54
CA ASN A 236 -21.55 -27.39 30.29
C ASN A 236 -20.86 -26.14 29.73
N TYR A 237 -21.21 -25.71 28.52
CA TYR A 237 -20.68 -24.51 27.89
C TYR A 237 -21.46 -23.23 28.19
N ILE A 238 -22.44 -23.30 29.12
CA ILE A 238 -23.26 -22.13 29.46
C ILE A 238 -22.47 -20.96 30.01
N ASN A 239 -21.36 -21.19 30.72
CA ASN A 239 -20.52 -20.16 31.29
C ASN A 239 -19.27 -19.89 30.42
N SER A 240 -19.44 -19.74 29.12
CA SER A 240 -18.36 -19.61 28.14
C SER A 240 -18.05 -18.18 27.70
N GLY A 241 -18.81 -17.21 28.15
CA GLY A 241 -18.63 -15.82 27.76
C GLY A 241 -17.44 -15.17 28.46
N TYR A 242 -16.78 -14.24 27.75
CA TYR A 242 -15.73 -13.39 28.31
C TYR A 242 -15.97 -11.92 27.95
N SER A 243 -15.41 -11.00 28.75
CA SER A 243 -15.37 -9.58 28.42
C SER A 243 -14.23 -8.86 29.10
N LEU A 244 -13.73 -7.81 28.42
CA LEU A 244 -12.74 -6.85 28.92
C LEU A 244 -13.12 -5.47 28.40
N ASP A 245 -13.08 -4.46 29.27
CA ASP A 245 -13.21 -3.06 28.87
C ASP A 245 -11.82 -2.41 28.88
N PHE A 246 -11.43 -1.67 27.84
CA PHE A 246 -10.15 -0.99 27.77
C PHE A 246 -10.30 0.46 27.28
N ASP A 247 -9.33 1.29 27.67
CA ASP A 247 -9.24 2.68 27.23
C ASP A 247 -8.38 2.77 25.95
N ALA A 248 -8.99 3.20 24.85
CA ALA A 248 -8.35 3.42 23.56
C ALA A 248 -7.96 4.90 23.33
N SER A 249 -8.02 5.76 24.36
CA SER A 249 -7.77 7.21 24.22
C SER A 249 -6.34 7.55 23.78
N GLU A 250 -5.39 6.64 24.00
CA GLU A 250 -3.98 6.78 23.56
C GLU A 250 -3.75 6.40 22.09
N LEU A 251 -4.75 5.81 21.42
CA LEU A 251 -4.63 5.43 20.01
C LEU A 251 -4.83 6.66 19.12
N GLU A 252 -4.04 6.72 18.06
CA GLU A 252 -4.07 7.84 17.13
C GLU A 252 -5.37 7.88 16.31
N ALA A 253 -5.91 9.07 16.08
CA ALA A 253 -7.08 9.27 15.23
C ALA A 253 -6.80 8.74 13.80
N GLY A 254 -7.77 8.04 13.20
CA GLY A 254 -7.63 7.41 11.89
C GLY A 254 -6.82 6.12 11.86
N SER A 255 -6.12 5.74 12.96
CA SER A 255 -5.26 4.55 12.99
C SER A 255 -6.04 3.24 12.93
N GLU A 256 -5.45 2.24 12.29
CA GLU A 256 -5.89 0.85 12.35
C GLU A 256 -5.10 0.10 13.42
N ASN A 257 -5.80 -0.71 14.22
CA ASN A 257 -5.21 -1.43 15.33
C ASN A 257 -5.71 -2.88 15.33
N THR A 258 -4.91 -3.82 15.84
CA THR A 258 -5.26 -5.23 15.90
C THR A 258 -5.29 -5.72 17.33
N LEU A 259 -6.40 -6.36 17.72
CA LEU A 259 -6.56 -7.09 18.97
C LEU A 259 -6.14 -8.54 18.78
N TYR A 260 -5.30 -9.05 19.67
CA TYR A 260 -4.87 -10.44 19.77
C TYR A 260 -5.52 -11.06 20.99
N ILE A 261 -6.40 -12.05 20.80
CA ILE A 261 -7.18 -12.68 21.85
C ILE A 261 -6.72 -14.12 22.02
N TYR A 262 -6.02 -14.41 23.09
CA TYR A 262 -5.57 -15.75 23.45
C TYR A 262 -6.55 -16.41 24.40
N SER A 263 -7.08 -17.56 24.02
CA SER A 263 -7.89 -18.41 24.88
C SER A 263 -7.08 -19.65 25.27
N PHE A 264 -6.77 -19.79 26.54
CA PHE A 264 -5.98 -20.88 27.09
C PHE A 264 -6.90 -21.95 27.68
N SER A 265 -6.64 -23.21 27.32
CA SER A 265 -7.29 -24.36 27.96
C SER A 265 -6.63 -24.68 29.30
N ASN A 266 -7.34 -25.48 30.09
CA ASN A 266 -6.83 -26.03 31.36
C ASN A 266 -5.56 -26.90 31.18
N SER A 267 -5.24 -27.35 29.99
CA SER A 267 -4.02 -28.08 29.65
C SER A 267 -2.82 -27.16 29.33
N GLY A 268 -3.05 -25.83 29.20
CA GLY A 268 -2.06 -24.85 28.79
C GLY A 268 -1.95 -24.67 27.27
N ALA A 269 -2.67 -25.45 26.47
CA ALA A 269 -2.81 -25.20 25.04
C ALA A 269 -3.65 -23.94 24.80
N TYR A 270 -3.49 -23.29 23.66
CA TYR A 270 -4.22 -22.06 23.36
C TYR A 270 -4.77 -22.00 21.92
N TYR A 271 -5.69 -21.08 21.71
CA TYR A 271 -6.17 -20.64 20.41
C TYR A 271 -6.09 -19.11 20.34
N LEU A 272 -5.66 -18.60 19.18
CA LEU A 272 -5.51 -17.15 18.91
C LEU A 272 -6.64 -16.69 17.98
N GLY A 273 -7.37 -15.68 18.41
CA GLY A 273 -8.29 -14.90 17.56
C GLY A 273 -7.74 -13.51 17.30
N LEU A 274 -7.92 -13.00 16.09
CA LEU A 274 -7.52 -11.66 15.70
C LEU A 274 -8.75 -10.81 15.40
N ARG A 275 -8.66 -9.50 15.71
CA ARG A 275 -9.71 -8.52 15.38
C ARG A 275 -9.11 -7.16 15.06
N ASN A 276 -9.39 -6.65 13.86
CA ASN A 276 -9.01 -5.31 13.47
C ASN A 276 -10.07 -4.31 13.94
N ILE A 277 -9.62 -3.18 14.45
CA ILE A 277 -10.43 -2.01 14.84
C ILE A 277 -9.81 -0.75 14.23
N LYS A 278 -10.63 0.26 13.95
CA LYS A 278 -10.18 1.54 13.40
C LYS A 278 -10.58 2.67 14.33
N MET A 279 -9.68 3.63 14.57
CA MET A 279 -10.02 4.85 15.31
C MET A 279 -10.74 5.85 14.40
N GLU A 280 -11.77 6.52 14.92
CA GLU A 280 -12.41 7.64 14.22
C GLU A 280 -11.42 8.78 14.03
N GLY A 281 -11.41 9.38 12.83
CA GLY A 281 -10.58 10.51 12.48
C GLY A 281 -10.11 10.43 11.04
N GLU A 282 -9.61 11.53 10.53
CA GLU A 282 -8.96 11.55 9.23
C GLU A 282 -7.57 10.89 9.35
N GLU A 283 -7.28 9.97 8.47
CA GLU A 283 -5.91 9.46 8.30
C GLU A 283 -5.07 10.65 7.84
N LYS A 284 -4.09 11.06 8.64
CA LYS A 284 -3.22 12.18 8.29
C LYS A 284 -2.47 11.80 7.02
N GLU A 285 -2.66 12.59 5.96
CA GLU A 285 -1.89 12.36 4.74
C GLU A 285 -0.39 12.47 5.05
N PRO A 286 0.34 11.51 4.59
CA PRO A 286 1.75 11.41 4.90
C PRO A 286 2.62 12.39 4.11
N GLU A 287 3.60 12.93 4.79
CA GLU A 287 4.54 13.93 4.25
C GLU A 287 5.86 13.29 3.72
N VAL A 288 5.96 11.95 3.65
CA VAL A 288 7.09 11.20 3.07
C VAL A 288 6.65 9.93 2.38
N ILE A 289 7.41 9.51 1.45
CA ILE A 289 7.25 8.32 0.65
C ILE A 289 8.24 7.28 1.16
N PHE A 290 7.74 6.10 1.52
CA PHE A 290 8.55 4.94 1.91
C PHE A 290 8.44 3.82 0.90
N SER A 291 9.48 3.04 0.75
CA SER A 291 9.41 1.68 0.23
C SER A 291 10.17 0.75 1.15
N VAL A 292 9.65 -0.45 1.34
CA VAL A 292 10.38 -1.56 1.93
C VAL A 292 10.79 -2.49 0.79
N GLU A 293 12.08 -2.59 0.52
CA GLU A 293 12.62 -3.40 -0.59
C GLU A 293 12.88 -4.83 -0.17
N GLU A 294 13.36 -5.02 1.06
CA GLU A 294 13.70 -6.33 1.58
C GLU A 294 13.40 -6.43 3.08
N VAL A 295 12.74 -7.51 3.46
CA VAL A 295 12.69 -7.99 4.84
C VAL A 295 13.20 -9.41 4.86
N ASN A 296 14.36 -9.66 5.43
CA ASN A 296 14.96 -10.98 5.51
C ASN A 296 15.05 -11.40 6.98
N LEU A 297 14.37 -12.50 7.30
CA LEU A 297 14.36 -13.11 8.63
C LEU A 297 15.06 -14.46 8.53
N ASN A 298 16.17 -14.63 9.19
CA ASN A 298 16.86 -15.91 9.29
C ASN A 298 17.13 -16.28 10.75
N ASP A 299 17.71 -17.47 10.98
CA ASP A 299 17.94 -18.00 12.34
C ASP A 299 18.85 -17.12 13.22
N GLN A 300 19.51 -16.11 12.66
CA GLN A 300 20.51 -15.31 13.36
C GLN A 300 20.31 -13.79 13.24
N SER A 301 19.56 -13.31 12.24
CA SER A 301 19.37 -11.87 12.04
C SER A 301 18.06 -11.51 11.39
N ILE A 302 17.57 -10.31 11.70
CA ILE A 302 16.52 -9.62 10.97
C ILE A 302 17.19 -8.52 10.17
N ARG A 303 16.98 -8.51 8.85
CA ARG A 303 17.45 -7.45 7.98
C ARG A 303 16.27 -6.79 7.28
N ILE A 304 16.23 -5.47 7.34
CA ILE A 304 15.19 -4.66 6.73
C ILE A 304 15.90 -3.58 5.92
N SER A 305 15.51 -3.40 4.67
CA SER A 305 16.03 -2.32 3.83
C SER A 305 14.93 -1.74 2.95
N GLY A 306 15.16 -0.52 2.50
CA GLY A 306 14.25 0.21 1.63
C GLY A 306 14.75 1.62 1.39
N TRP A 307 13.86 2.52 1.02
CA TRP A 307 14.14 3.94 0.88
C TRP A 307 13.00 4.79 1.43
N ALA A 308 13.32 6.03 1.78
CA ALA A 308 12.37 7.00 2.32
C ALA A 308 12.72 8.41 1.78
N ILE A 309 11.73 9.14 1.31
CA ILE A 309 11.88 10.46 0.68
C ILE A 309 10.89 11.43 1.29
N SER A 310 11.33 12.63 1.70
CA SER A 310 10.41 13.68 2.14
C SER A 310 9.56 14.19 0.97
N LYS A 311 8.31 14.56 1.25
CA LYS A 311 7.41 15.12 0.23
C LYS A 311 7.98 16.43 -0.34
N ASP A 312 8.65 17.22 0.51
CA ASP A 312 9.32 18.45 0.06
C ASP A 312 10.50 18.15 -0.87
N ASP A 313 11.37 17.18 -0.54
CA ASP A 313 12.46 16.75 -1.42
C ASP A 313 11.92 16.16 -2.73
N PHE A 314 10.87 15.36 -2.63
CA PHE A 314 10.18 14.82 -3.80
C PHE A 314 9.62 15.91 -4.71
N LEU A 315 8.96 16.94 -4.14
CA LEU A 315 8.42 18.07 -4.91
C LEU A 315 9.53 18.98 -5.47
N GLN A 316 10.68 19.06 -4.80
CA GLN A 316 11.84 19.85 -5.25
C GLN A 316 12.69 19.14 -6.31
N ALA A 317 12.71 17.81 -6.30
CA ALA A 317 13.46 17.01 -7.28
C ALA A 317 12.96 17.24 -8.72
N GLY A 318 11.73 17.75 -8.86
CA GLY A 318 11.15 18.06 -10.16
C GLY A 318 10.82 16.81 -10.99
N PRO A 319 10.56 16.97 -12.29
CA PRO A 319 10.31 15.85 -13.17
C PRO A 319 11.50 14.90 -13.21
N ARG A 320 11.23 13.59 -13.39
CA ARG A 320 12.27 12.58 -13.61
C ARG A 320 13.37 13.09 -14.52
N SER A 321 14.61 12.92 -14.10
CA SER A 321 15.76 13.37 -14.90
C SER A 321 15.65 12.79 -16.32
N PRO A 322 15.86 13.60 -17.36
CA PRO A 322 15.96 13.08 -18.73
C PRO A 322 17.14 12.13 -18.93
N ASP A 323 18.00 11.98 -17.91
CA ASP A 323 19.17 11.14 -17.94
C ASP A 323 18.90 9.67 -17.52
N ILE A 324 17.66 9.31 -17.12
CA ILE A 324 17.29 7.91 -16.87
C ILE A 324 17.06 7.24 -18.22
N GLU A 325 17.94 6.33 -18.57
CA GLU A 325 17.82 5.49 -19.76
C GLU A 325 16.79 4.38 -19.50
N TYR A 326 15.57 4.57 -20.01
CA TYR A 326 14.53 3.54 -19.97
C TYR A 326 14.81 2.51 -21.06
N ASP A 327 15.09 1.30 -20.67
CA ASP A 327 15.15 0.19 -21.61
C ASP A 327 13.71 -0.28 -21.94
N VAL A 328 13.06 0.43 -22.85
CA VAL A 328 11.71 0.11 -23.33
C VAL A 328 11.80 -1.05 -24.31
N LYS A 329 11.67 -2.26 -23.81
CA LYS A 329 11.82 -3.47 -24.63
C LYS A 329 10.52 -4.06 -25.10
N LYS A 330 9.45 -3.93 -24.32
CA LYS A 330 8.20 -4.66 -24.56
C LYS A 330 6.98 -3.75 -24.50
N ILE A 331 5.93 -4.20 -25.13
CA ILE A 331 4.58 -3.67 -25.00
C ILE A 331 3.67 -4.76 -24.42
N ILE A 332 2.79 -4.35 -23.51
CA ILE A 332 1.72 -5.15 -22.94
C ILE A 332 0.43 -4.71 -23.58
N PHE A 333 -0.47 -5.62 -23.88
CA PHE A 333 -1.74 -5.29 -24.55
C PHE A 333 -2.79 -6.38 -24.33
N THR A 334 -4.04 -6.05 -24.56
CA THR A 334 -5.15 -6.99 -24.59
C THR A 334 -5.28 -7.60 -25.99
N SER A 335 -5.56 -8.91 -26.09
CA SER A 335 -5.82 -9.57 -27.37
C SER A 335 -6.86 -10.68 -27.27
N ASP A 336 -7.78 -10.75 -28.22
CA ASP A 336 -8.76 -11.83 -28.34
C ASP A 336 -8.36 -12.93 -29.35
N ARG A 337 -7.09 -12.96 -29.77
CA ARG A 337 -6.56 -13.86 -30.81
C ARG A 337 -6.77 -15.35 -30.54
N ASN A 338 -6.92 -15.75 -29.28
CA ASN A 338 -7.18 -17.13 -28.86
C ASN A 338 -8.66 -17.38 -28.49
N GLY A 339 -9.57 -16.42 -28.77
CA GLY A 339 -11.02 -16.53 -28.59
C GLY A 339 -11.55 -15.96 -27.27
N SER A 340 -10.69 -15.55 -26.34
CA SER A 340 -10.98 -14.72 -25.16
C SER A 340 -10.04 -13.53 -25.15
N GLU A 341 -10.46 -12.42 -24.54
CA GLU A 341 -9.55 -11.31 -24.24
C GLU A 341 -8.61 -11.74 -23.13
N ASP A 342 -7.31 -11.72 -23.42
CA ASP A 342 -6.23 -12.02 -22.49
C ASP A 342 -5.12 -10.97 -22.61
N VAL A 343 -4.32 -10.83 -21.55
CA VAL A 343 -3.16 -9.94 -21.53
C VAL A 343 -1.95 -10.63 -22.15
N TYR A 344 -1.33 -9.95 -23.09
CA TYR A 344 -0.14 -10.40 -23.82
C TYR A 344 1.02 -9.43 -23.65
N SER A 345 2.23 -9.91 -23.87
CA SER A 345 3.44 -9.10 -24.02
C SER A 345 4.18 -9.47 -25.30
N MET A 346 4.86 -8.50 -25.92
CA MET A 346 5.78 -8.73 -27.04
C MET A 346 6.87 -7.66 -27.05
N ASN A 347 7.98 -7.92 -27.75
CA ASN A 347 8.96 -6.88 -28.05
C ASN A 347 8.37 -5.82 -29.00
N LEU A 348 8.97 -4.62 -29.03
CA LEU A 348 8.52 -3.53 -29.91
C LEU A 348 8.68 -3.83 -31.41
N ASP A 349 9.47 -4.84 -31.77
CA ASP A 349 9.60 -5.34 -33.15
C ASP A 349 8.57 -6.43 -33.48
N GLY A 350 7.63 -6.74 -32.55
CA GLY A 350 6.62 -7.78 -32.70
C GLY A 350 7.10 -9.20 -32.37
N SER A 351 8.36 -9.38 -32.00
CA SER A 351 8.92 -10.69 -31.59
C SER A 351 8.57 -11.04 -30.15
N GLU A 352 8.86 -12.29 -29.74
CA GLU A 352 8.65 -12.79 -28.37
C GLU A 352 7.24 -12.56 -27.81
N LEU A 353 6.22 -12.84 -28.61
CA LEU A 353 4.82 -12.77 -28.17
C LEU A 353 4.56 -13.83 -27.09
N ILE A 354 4.14 -13.38 -25.90
CA ILE A 354 3.86 -14.23 -24.73
C ILE A 354 2.46 -13.90 -24.23
N GLN A 355 1.63 -14.92 -23.99
CA GLN A 355 0.37 -14.80 -23.28
C GLN A 355 0.64 -14.81 -21.76
N LEU A 356 0.23 -13.75 -21.04
CA LEU A 356 0.45 -13.60 -19.60
C LEU A 356 -0.74 -14.08 -18.76
N THR A 357 -1.95 -14.05 -19.35
CA THR A 357 -3.17 -14.55 -18.71
C THR A 357 -3.86 -15.59 -19.58
N ASP A 358 -4.56 -16.54 -18.94
CA ASP A 358 -5.27 -17.64 -19.59
C ASP A 358 -6.55 -18.02 -18.81
N HIS A 359 -7.10 -17.07 -18.05
CA HIS A 359 -8.31 -17.27 -17.28
C HIS A 359 -9.53 -17.48 -18.21
N PRO A 360 -10.50 -18.35 -17.84
CA PRO A 360 -11.71 -18.57 -18.70
C PRO A 360 -12.59 -17.34 -18.92
N GLY A 361 -12.53 -16.34 -18.04
CA GLY A 361 -13.13 -15.03 -18.23
C GLY A 361 -12.21 -14.13 -19.06
N LYS A 362 -12.65 -12.90 -19.28
CA LYS A 362 -11.87 -11.89 -20.01
C LYS A 362 -10.90 -11.19 -19.09
N ASP A 363 -9.66 -10.99 -19.56
CA ASP A 363 -8.62 -10.23 -18.91
C ASP A 363 -8.17 -9.09 -19.82
N ASN A 364 -8.34 -7.82 -19.39
CA ASN A 364 -8.09 -6.66 -20.24
C ASN A 364 -7.62 -5.42 -19.45
N TYR A 365 -7.37 -4.32 -20.15
CA TYR A 365 -6.90 -3.02 -19.61
C TYR A 365 -5.65 -3.15 -18.70
N PRO A 366 -4.54 -3.69 -19.20
CA PRO A 366 -3.33 -3.80 -18.41
C PRO A 366 -2.67 -2.43 -18.18
N ALA A 367 -2.12 -2.23 -16.99
CA ALA A 367 -1.34 -1.06 -16.61
C ALA A 367 -0.08 -1.49 -15.85
N VAL A 368 1.08 -1.00 -16.26
CA VAL A 368 2.39 -1.34 -15.66
C VAL A 368 2.67 -0.41 -14.49
N SER A 369 3.18 -0.97 -13.40
CA SER A 369 3.61 -0.17 -12.23
C SER A 369 4.80 0.75 -12.58
N PRO A 370 4.99 1.88 -11.87
CA PRO A 370 6.05 2.84 -12.16
C PRO A 370 7.48 2.27 -12.09
N ASP A 371 7.68 1.17 -11.36
CA ASP A 371 8.96 0.45 -11.27
C ASP A 371 9.11 -0.67 -12.33
N GLY A 372 8.09 -0.86 -13.18
CA GLY A 372 8.09 -1.89 -14.23
C GLY A 372 7.94 -3.33 -13.73
N LYS A 373 7.73 -3.57 -12.42
CA LYS A 373 7.75 -4.92 -11.85
C LYS A 373 6.38 -5.61 -11.79
N LYS A 374 5.29 -4.82 -11.82
CA LYS A 374 3.92 -5.32 -11.69
C LYS A 374 3.03 -4.86 -12.84
N ILE A 375 1.99 -5.63 -13.10
CA ILE A 375 0.91 -5.31 -14.03
C ILE A 375 -0.39 -5.41 -13.26
N ALA A 376 -1.16 -4.31 -13.21
CA ALA A 376 -2.56 -4.35 -12.80
C ALA A 376 -3.42 -4.55 -14.05
N TYR A 377 -4.50 -5.32 -13.95
CA TYR A 377 -5.42 -5.55 -15.05
C TYR A 377 -6.82 -5.84 -14.54
N THR A 378 -7.79 -5.74 -15.42
CA THR A 378 -9.19 -6.09 -15.15
C THR A 378 -9.45 -7.54 -15.53
N SER A 379 -10.09 -8.32 -14.65
CA SER A 379 -10.46 -9.72 -14.90
C SER A 379 -11.93 -9.99 -14.60
N ASP A 380 -12.62 -10.70 -15.49
CA ASP A 380 -14.00 -11.16 -15.27
C ASP A 380 -14.02 -12.38 -14.36
N ILE A 381 -14.29 -12.16 -13.08
CA ILE A 381 -14.42 -13.21 -12.07
C ILE A 381 -15.90 -13.52 -11.84
N ASN A 382 -16.37 -14.62 -12.45
CA ASN A 382 -17.77 -15.07 -12.33
C ASN A 382 -18.82 -14.03 -12.75
N GLY A 383 -18.54 -13.23 -13.79
CA GLY A 383 -19.43 -12.20 -14.30
C GLY A 383 -19.33 -10.86 -13.58
N ILE A 384 -18.37 -10.68 -12.69
CA ILE A 384 -18.06 -9.43 -11.99
C ILE A 384 -16.61 -9.06 -12.27
N TRP A 385 -16.40 -7.92 -12.87
CA TRP A 385 -15.06 -7.41 -13.17
C TRP A 385 -14.33 -7.01 -11.88
N GLN A 386 -13.08 -7.48 -11.72
CA GLN A 386 -12.25 -7.21 -10.56
C GLN A 386 -10.84 -6.78 -10.99
N ILE A 387 -10.15 -6.04 -10.13
CA ILE A 387 -8.75 -5.66 -10.34
C ILE A 387 -7.84 -6.76 -9.79
N ILE A 388 -6.95 -7.24 -10.64
CA ILE A 388 -5.91 -8.22 -10.34
C ILE A 388 -4.54 -7.56 -10.53
N VAL A 389 -3.57 -7.93 -9.73
CA VAL A 389 -2.15 -7.57 -9.92
C VAL A 389 -1.32 -8.82 -10.08
N MET A 390 -0.37 -8.79 -11.00
CA MET A 390 0.60 -9.87 -11.24
C MET A 390 2.01 -9.31 -11.41
N ASN A 391 3.02 -10.17 -11.36
CA ASN A 391 4.35 -9.80 -11.80
C ASN A 391 4.36 -9.51 -13.32
N TRP A 392 5.35 -8.73 -13.78
CA TRP A 392 5.51 -8.39 -15.20
C TRP A 392 5.62 -9.60 -16.15
N ASP A 393 6.05 -10.75 -15.62
CA ASP A 393 6.20 -12.02 -16.35
C ASP A 393 4.93 -12.91 -16.32
N GLY A 394 3.83 -12.43 -15.73
CA GLY A 394 2.55 -13.14 -15.62
C GLY A 394 2.43 -14.04 -14.40
N THR A 395 3.44 -14.10 -13.51
CA THR A 395 3.41 -14.88 -12.27
C THR A 395 2.72 -14.12 -11.12
N ASP A 396 2.47 -14.78 -10.00
CA ASP A 396 1.97 -14.22 -8.72
C ASP A 396 0.71 -13.35 -8.85
N LYS A 397 -0.31 -13.89 -9.55
CA LYS A 397 -1.59 -13.21 -9.73
C LYS A 397 -2.33 -13.09 -8.39
N THR A 398 -2.65 -11.85 -7.99
CA THR A 398 -3.36 -11.54 -6.74
C THR A 398 -4.57 -10.66 -7.03
N GLN A 399 -5.76 -11.09 -6.62
CA GLN A 399 -6.97 -10.30 -6.70
C GLN A 399 -6.96 -9.21 -5.62
N LEU A 400 -7.01 -7.93 -6.03
CA LEU A 400 -7.03 -6.78 -5.12
C LEU A 400 -8.44 -6.37 -4.70
N THR A 401 -9.40 -6.40 -5.63
CA THR A 401 -10.79 -6.06 -5.32
C THR A 401 -11.63 -7.32 -5.21
N ASN A 402 -12.54 -7.35 -4.24
CA ASN A 402 -13.50 -8.43 -4.03
C ASN A 402 -14.83 -7.84 -3.56
N ASN A 403 -15.30 -6.82 -4.27
CA ASN A 403 -16.56 -6.15 -4.00
C ASN A 403 -17.68 -6.70 -4.92
N PRO A 404 -18.95 -6.45 -4.61
CA PRO A 404 -20.07 -6.95 -5.41
C PRO A 404 -20.30 -6.15 -6.71
N TRP A 405 -19.48 -5.15 -7.00
CA TRP A 405 -19.59 -4.26 -8.15
C TRP A 405 -18.47 -4.50 -9.15
N SER A 406 -18.75 -4.24 -10.42
CA SER A 406 -17.71 -4.31 -11.45
C SER A 406 -16.70 -3.19 -11.28
N SER A 407 -15.43 -3.55 -11.23
CA SER A 407 -14.28 -2.67 -11.13
C SER A 407 -13.39 -2.85 -12.36
N GLY A 408 -12.97 -1.77 -13.00
CA GLY A 408 -12.19 -1.86 -14.22
C GLY A 408 -11.23 -0.69 -14.44
N TYR A 409 -10.47 -0.78 -15.52
CA TYR A 409 -9.60 0.29 -16.00
C TYR A 409 -8.57 0.76 -14.96
N PRO A 410 -7.73 -0.15 -14.43
CA PRO A 410 -6.75 0.21 -13.41
C PRO A 410 -5.65 1.11 -13.97
N THR A 411 -5.20 2.07 -13.17
CA THR A 411 -3.97 2.83 -13.40
C THR A 411 -3.23 3.00 -12.08
N TRP A 412 -1.90 3.04 -12.15
CA TRP A 412 -1.07 3.25 -10.96
C TRP A 412 -0.90 4.74 -10.66
N SER A 413 -0.82 5.08 -9.38
CA SER A 413 -0.22 6.35 -8.99
C SER A 413 1.25 6.39 -9.44
N PHE A 414 1.76 7.59 -9.70
CA PHE A 414 3.15 7.76 -10.13
C PHE A 414 4.19 7.13 -9.18
N ASP A 415 3.92 7.20 -7.89
CA ASP A 415 4.74 6.62 -6.83
C ASP A 415 4.44 5.14 -6.54
N GLY A 416 3.50 4.52 -7.29
CA GLY A 416 3.11 3.11 -7.16
C GLY A 416 2.31 2.77 -5.89
N ARG A 417 2.01 3.75 -5.02
CA ARG A 417 1.30 3.52 -3.75
C ARG A 417 -0.13 3.05 -3.93
N PHE A 418 -0.79 3.60 -4.95
CA PHE A 418 -2.19 3.42 -5.20
C PHE A 418 -2.45 2.85 -6.58
N ILE A 419 -3.59 2.19 -6.69
CA ILE A 419 -4.23 1.86 -7.95
C ILE A 419 -5.56 2.61 -7.96
N PHE A 420 -5.76 3.44 -8.98
CA PHE A 420 -7.03 4.08 -9.29
C PHE A 420 -7.76 3.25 -10.32
N PHE A 421 -9.07 3.20 -10.23
CA PHE A 421 -9.90 2.42 -11.14
C PHE A 421 -11.33 2.92 -11.10
N GLU A 422 -12.12 2.56 -12.10
CA GLU A 422 -13.53 2.86 -12.14
C GLU A 422 -14.35 1.73 -11.54
N VAL A 423 -15.48 2.07 -10.90
CA VAL A 423 -16.43 1.11 -10.31
C VAL A 423 -17.84 1.45 -10.75
N TYR A 424 -18.57 0.44 -11.28
CA TYR A 424 -20.00 0.59 -11.59
C TYR A 424 -20.83 0.26 -10.35
N GLN A 425 -21.31 1.28 -9.66
CA GLN A 425 -22.12 1.16 -8.46
C GLN A 425 -23.37 2.04 -8.54
N ASP A 426 -24.52 1.52 -8.10
CA ASP A 426 -25.80 2.25 -8.01
C ASP A 426 -26.32 2.82 -9.35
N GLY A 427 -25.85 2.28 -10.48
CA GLY A 427 -26.24 2.70 -11.82
C GLY A 427 -25.30 3.73 -12.44
N ASP A 428 -24.20 4.04 -11.79
CA ASP A 428 -23.23 5.04 -12.18
C ASP A 428 -21.79 4.53 -12.13
N TRP A 429 -20.88 5.16 -12.88
CA TRP A 429 -19.45 4.90 -12.87
C TRP A 429 -18.76 5.98 -12.05
N GLU A 430 -17.90 5.56 -11.12
CA GLU A 430 -17.20 6.45 -10.23
C GLU A 430 -15.73 6.04 -10.08
N ILE A 431 -14.86 6.99 -9.81
CA ILE A 431 -13.44 6.72 -9.57
C ILE A 431 -13.22 6.28 -8.12
N TYR A 432 -12.47 5.21 -7.97
CA TYR A 432 -12.04 4.66 -6.70
C TYR A 432 -10.51 4.60 -6.62
N ARG A 433 -10.01 4.54 -5.41
CA ARG A 433 -8.61 4.32 -5.08
C ARG A 433 -8.50 3.14 -4.13
N ILE A 434 -7.49 2.29 -4.34
CA ILE A 434 -7.07 1.26 -3.40
C ILE A 434 -5.56 1.33 -3.22
N ASN A 435 -5.04 0.97 -2.04
CA ASN A 435 -3.61 0.80 -1.90
C ASN A 435 -3.13 -0.35 -2.80
N SER A 436 -1.89 -0.28 -3.29
CA SER A 436 -1.34 -1.32 -4.17
C SER A 436 -1.26 -2.72 -3.51
N ASN A 437 -1.43 -2.80 -2.18
CA ASN A 437 -1.57 -4.06 -1.43
C ASN A 437 -3.01 -4.55 -1.24
N GLY A 438 -4.00 -3.86 -1.78
CA GLY A 438 -5.42 -4.19 -1.65
C GLY A 438 -6.13 -3.60 -0.42
N GLY A 439 -5.43 -2.79 0.42
CA GLY A 439 -6.03 -2.09 1.56
C GLY A 439 -6.68 -0.74 1.19
N ASN A 440 -7.41 -0.14 2.12
CA ASN A 440 -7.93 1.24 2.07
C ASN A 440 -8.69 1.58 0.78
N LEU A 441 -9.68 0.75 0.41
CA LEU A 441 -10.58 1.05 -0.70
C LEU A 441 -11.37 2.34 -0.39
N LYS A 442 -11.24 3.35 -1.27
CA LYS A 442 -11.90 4.67 -1.11
C LYS A 442 -12.56 5.09 -2.42
N ARG A 443 -13.82 5.50 -2.36
CA ARG A 443 -14.51 6.20 -3.45
C ARG A 443 -14.07 7.66 -3.47
N LEU A 444 -13.73 8.19 -4.64
CA LEU A 444 -13.20 9.55 -4.81
C LEU A 444 -14.21 10.50 -5.46
N THR A 445 -15.10 9.99 -6.33
CA THR A 445 -16.12 10.81 -6.99
C THR A 445 -17.52 10.39 -6.58
N PHE A 446 -18.47 11.35 -6.62
CA PHE A 446 -19.84 11.20 -6.08
C PHE A 446 -20.86 11.97 -6.90
N ASN A 447 -20.71 12.02 -8.23
CA ASN A 447 -21.53 12.86 -9.10
C ASN A 447 -22.74 12.08 -9.63
N PRO A 448 -23.94 12.24 -9.07
CA PRO A 448 -25.11 11.53 -9.57
C PRO A 448 -25.43 11.96 -11.02
N ASP A 449 -25.73 10.98 -11.87
CA ASP A 449 -26.06 11.17 -13.30
C ASP A 449 -24.90 11.67 -14.20
N ILE A 450 -23.67 11.69 -13.66
CA ILE A 450 -22.44 12.02 -14.39
C ILE A 450 -21.47 10.86 -14.19
N TYR A 451 -21.07 10.23 -15.26
CA TYR A 451 -20.12 9.13 -15.24
C TYR A 451 -18.69 9.64 -15.14
N ASP A 452 -17.91 9.09 -14.25
CA ASP A 452 -16.49 9.35 -14.08
C ASP A 452 -15.70 8.08 -14.45
N TRP A 453 -14.86 8.17 -15.49
CA TRP A 453 -14.17 7.04 -16.11
C TRP A 453 -12.69 7.27 -16.32
N HIS A 454 -12.00 6.20 -16.74
CA HIS A 454 -10.67 6.21 -17.30
C HIS A 454 -9.68 7.06 -16.51
N PRO A 455 -9.42 6.73 -15.23
CA PRO A 455 -8.42 7.47 -14.45
C PRO A 455 -7.01 7.28 -15.04
N ALA A 456 -6.20 8.33 -15.03
CA ALA A 456 -4.80 8.32 -15.40
C ALA A 456 -3.97 9.01 -14.30
N GLY A 457 -2.97 8.30 -13.75
CA GLY A 457 -2.11 8.82 -12.70
C GLY A 457 -1.21 9.95 -13.21
N HIS A 458 -1.16 11.08 -12.49
CA HIS A 458 -0.30 12.22 -12.83
C HIS A 458 1.09 12.06 -12.21
N SER A 459 2.13 12.44 -12.96
CA SER A 459 3.52 12.15 -12.64
C SER A 459 4.12 12.90 -11.44
N PHE A 460 3.56 14.03 -10.95
CA PHE A 460 4.31 14.89 -10.00
C PHE A 460 3.50 15.61 -8.91
N GLN A 461 2.18 15.40 -8.78
CA GLN A 461 1.40 16.31 -7.92
C GLN A 461 0.37 15.61 -7.04
N ASP A 462 0.52 14.32 -6.73
CA ASP A 462 -0.52 13.56 -6.04
C ASP A 462 -1.91 13.77 -6.66
N LYS A 463 -1.96 13.80 -8.01
CA LYS A 463 -3.18 14.06 -8.80
C LYS A 463 -3.47 12.95 -9.77
N ILE A 464 -4.73 12.82 -10.10
CA ILE A 464 -5.18 12.01 -11.24
C ILE A 464 -5.97 12.86 -12.23
N ILE A 465 -5.87 12.48 -13.47
CA ILE A 465 -6.74 12.98 -14.55
C ILE A 465 -7.77 11.90 -14.81
N PHE A 466 -9.00 12.29 -15.05
CA PHE A 466 -10.07 11.36 -15.36
C PHE A 466 -11.07 11.96 -16.36
N GLU A 467 -11.80 11.11 -17.01
CA GLU A 467 -12.89 11.50 -17.89
C GLU A 467 -14.17 11.68 -17.07
N SER A 468 -14.88 12.80 -17.23
CA SER A 468 -16.14 13.08 -16.56
C SER A 468 -17.16 13.64 -17.53
N GLY A 469 -18.40 13.14 -17.49
CA GLY A 469 -19.47 13.62 -18.31
C GLY A 469 -20.61 12.62 -18.51
N ASN A 470 -21.53 12.97 -19.38
CA ASN A 470 -22.58 12.07 -19.87
C ASN A 470 -22.56 12.04 -21.39
N SER A 471 -23.10 10.98 -22.00
CA SER A 471 -23.03 10.65 -23.44
C SER A 471 -23.11 11.87 -24.36
N ARG A 472 -21.98 12.41 -24.79
CA ARG A 472 -21.71 13.51 -25.74
C ARG A 472 -21.07 14.78 -25.14
N ASN A 473 -20.88 14.85 -23.81
CA ASN A 473 -20.29 16.02 -23.14
C ASN A 473 -19.11 15.63 -22.25
N GLU A 474 -18.42 14.54 -22.55
CA GLU A 474 -17.27 14.08 -21.80
C GLU A 474 -16.09 15.04 -21.96
N ASP A 475 -15.44 15.35 -20.86
CA ASP A 475 -14.26 16.19 -20.81
C ASP A 475 -13.27 15.65 -19.76
N LEU A 476 -12.06 16.20 -19.72
CA LEU A 476 -11.03 15.79 -18.79
C LEU A 476 -11.00 16.70 -17.57
N TYR A 477 -10.94 16.06 -16.42
CA TYR A 477 -10.84 16.70 -15.12
C TYR A 477 -9.60 16.21 -14.40
N VAL A 478 -9.10 17.04 -13.49
CA VAL A 478 -8.01 16.70 -12.56
C VAL A 478 -8.51 16.82 -11.13
N MET A 479 -8.08 15.91 -10.26
CA MET A 479 -8.31 15.99 -8.81
C MET A 479 -7.08 15.47 -8.05
N ASP A 480 -7.03 15.77 -6.76
CA ASP A 480 -6.02 15.21 -5.86
C ASP A 480 -6.28 13.71 -5.61
N TYR A 481 -5.27 12.96 -5.16
CA TYR A 481 -5.39 11.52 -4.86
C TYR A 481 -6.43 11.20 -3.78
N ASN A 482 -6.84 12.18 -2.97
CA ASN A 482 -7.90 12.03 -1.97
C ASN A 482 -9.32 12.36 -2.49
N GLY A 483 -9.47 12.79 -3.76
CA GLY A 483 -10.74 13.15 -4.39
C GLY A 483 -11.14 14.62 -4.24
N GLU A 484 -10.24 15.46 -3.74
CA GLU A 484 -10.46 16.90 -3.57
C GLU A 484 -9.96 17.73 -4.78
N ASN A 485 -10.22 19.03 -4.75
CA ASN A 485 -9.74 20.00 -5.74
C ASN A 485 -10.06 19.61 -7.19
N VAL A 486 -11.26 19.11 -7.43
CA VAL A 486 -11.72 18.71 -8.78
C VAL A 486 -11.85 19.92 -9.68
N ASN A 487 -11.10 19.93 -10.79
CA ASN A 487 -11.09 21.02 -11.75
C ASN A 487 -11.11 20.48 -13.19
N ARG A 488 -11.81 21.16 -14.07
CA ARG A 488 -11.76 20.89 -15.50
C ARG A 488 -10.42 21.36 -16.06
N ILE A 489 -9.76 20.53 -16.90
CA ILE A 489 -8.41 20.84 -17.40
C ILE A 489 -8.43 21.88 -18.53
N SER A 490 -9.44 21.89 -19.39
CA SER A 490 -9.45 22.72 -20.61
C SER A 490 -10.85 23.21 -20.94
N ASP A 491 -10.96 24.51 -21.30
CA ASP A 491 -12.21 25.15 -21.75
C ASP A 491 -12.52 24.92 -23.25
N ILE A 492 -11.65 24.22 -23.97
CA ILE A 492 -11.84 23.97 -25.40
C ILE A 492 -12.99 23.00 -25.60
N SER A 493 -13.99 23.43 -26.37
CA SER A 493 -15.20 22.66 -26.69
C SER A 493 -14.87 21.51 -27.68
N MET A 494 -14.24 20.48 -27.17
CA MET A 494 -13.98 19.20 -27.83
C MET A 494 -14.31 18.08 -26.86
N ARG A 495 -15.00 17.05 -27.32
CA ARG A 495 -15.22 15.84 -26.55
C ARG A 495 -13.87 15.14 -26.36
N LYS A 496 -13.45 14.92 -25.10
CA LYS A 496 -12.15 14.35 -24.73
C LYS A 496 -12.37 13.14 -23.84
N ARG A 497 -11.73 12.02 -24.18
CA ARG A 497 -11.87 10.75 -23.48
C ARG A 497 -10.52 10.06 -23.33
N VAL A 498 -10.47 9.08 -22.43
CA VAL A 498 -9.34 8.17 -22.24
C VAL A 498 -8.01 8.92 -22.16
N PRO A 499 -7.77 9.66 -21.11
CA PRO A 499 -6.52 10.40 -20.94
C PRO A 499 -5.35 9.48 -20.64
N ALA A 500 -4.16 9.89 -21.07
CA ALA A 500 -2.87 9.41 -20.58
C ALA A 500 -1.95 10.61 -20.34
N ILE A 501 -1.02 10.48 -19.42
CA ILE A 501 -0.09 11.55 -19.11
C ILE A 501 1.34 11.10 -19.37
N SER A 502 2.16 12.00 -19.91
CA SER A 502 3.59 11.77 -20.09
C SER A 502 4.28 11.63 -18.73
N ILE A 503 5.37 10.85 -18.69
CA ILE A 503 6.06 10.56 -17.44
C ILE A 503 6.63 11.81 -16.74
N ASP A 504 6.91 12.86 -17.51
CA ASP A 504 7.33 14.19 -17.03
C ASP A 504 6.15 15.14 -16.73
N GLY A 505 4.91 14.68 -16.87
CA GLY A 505 3.69 15.46 -16.61
C GLY A 505 3.48 16.68 -17.52
N GLN A 506 4.30 16.84 -18.56
CA GLN A 506 4.23 18.01 -19.45
C GLN A 506 3.14 17.90 -20.51
N LEU A 507 2.78 16.65 -20.88
CA LEU A 507 1.82 16.39 -21.95
C LEU A 507 0.71 15.45 -21.46
N ILE A 508 -0.49 15.68 -21.99
CA ILE A 508 -1.65 14.79 -21.84
C ILE A 508 -2.02 14.33 -23.24
N ALA A 509 -2.05 13.01 -23.48
CA ALA A 509 -2.64 12.43 -24.67
C ALA A 509 -4.09 12.03 -24.38
N PHE A 510 -4.95 12.13 -25.38
CA PHE A 510 -6.36 11.77 -25.23
C PHE A 510 -7.01 11.41 -26.56
N MET A 511 -8.11 10.68 -26.46
CA MET A 511 -8.98 10.40 -27.59
C MET A 511 -9.95 11.57 -27.81
N GLY A 512 -9.88 12.21 -28.97
CA GLY A 512 -10.79 13.29 -29.38
C GLY A 512 -11.67 12.89 -30.56
N TYR A 513 -12.73 13.66 -30.83
CA TYR A 513 -13.71 13.35 -31.87
C TYR A 513 -13.72 14.40 -32.98
N GLU A 514 -13.62 13.95 -34.23
CA GLU A 514 -13.95 14.72 -35.43
C GLU A 514 -15.14 14.06 -36.17
N GLY A 515 -16.33 14.60 -36.00
CA GLY A 515 -17.55 13.95 -36.50
C GLY A 515 -17.76 12.58 -35.86
N ASN A 516 -17.70 11.52 -36.67
CA ASN A 516 -17.83 10.13 -36.20
C ASN A 516 -16.48 9.40 -36.06
N LYS A 517 -15.37 10.10 -36.25
CA LYS A 517 -14.04 9.52 -36.16
C LYS A 517 -13.44 9.83 -34.80
N THR A 518 -12.71 8.89 -34.23
CA THR A 518 -11.85 9.10 -33.09
C THR A 518 -10.39 9.21 -33.52
N LEU A 519 -9.69 10.15 -32.93
CA LEU A 519 -8.30 10.51 -33.25
C LEU A 519 -7.53 10.71 -31.95
N ILE A 520 -6.22 10.54 -31.98
CA ILE A 520 -5.35 10.83 -30.84
C ILE A 520 -4.84 12.25 -30.92
N TYR A 521 -4.99 12.95 -29.82
CA TYR A 521 -4.52 14.32 -29.61
C TYR A 521 -3.55 14.37 -28.43
N THR A 522 -2.71 15.40 -28.44
CA THR A 522 -1.94 15.81 -27.25
C THR A 522 -2.30 17.25 -26.88
N MET A 523 -2.14 17.58 -25.61
CA MET A 523 -2.18 18.94 -25.06
C MET A 523 -1.13 19.08 -23.98
N ASP A 524 -0.80 20.32 -23.61
CA ASP A 524 0.07 20.54 -22.45
C ASP A 524 -0.65 20.19 -21.13
N GLY A 525 0.12 19.99 -20.05
CA GLY A 525 -0.41 19.61 -18.75
C GLY A 525 -1.39 20.62 -18.11
N ARG A 526 -1.57 21.79 -18.74
CA ARG A 526 -2.53 22.84 -18.33
C ARG A 526 -3.75 22.91 -19.23
N GLY A 527 -3.87 22.02 -20.21
CA GLY A 527 -5.00 21.92 -21.12
C GLY A 527 -4.91 22.81 -22.36
N GLY A 528 -3.75 23.45 -22.62
CA GLY A 528 -3.48 24.24 -23.80
C GLY A 528 -2.79 23.46 -24.93
N ASN A 529 -2.47 24.16 -26.04
CA ASN A 529 -1.66 23.64 -27.15
C ASN A 529 -2.14 22.31 -27.75
N ILE A 530 -3.45 22.15 -27.92
CA ILE A 530 -4.03 20.90 -28.47
C ILE A 530 -3.53 20.67 -29.90
N LYS A 531 -2.98 19.47 -30.13
CA LYS A 531 -2.43 19.02 -31.40
C LYS A 531 -2.90 17.60 -31.71
N MET A 532 -3.39 17.37 -32.91
CA MET A 532 -3.69 16.03 -33.40
C MET A 532 -2.39 15.32 -33.80
N VAL A 533 -2.16 14.10 -33.29
CA VAL A 533 -0.94 13.33 -33.53
C VAL A 533 -1.16 12.05 -34.32
N SER A 534 -2.37 11.48 -34.37
CA SER A 534 -2.64 10.23 -35.10
C SER A 534 -2.52 10.33 -36.62
N GLY A 535 -2.28 11.52 -37.18
CA GLY A 535 -2.07 11.72 -38.61
C GLY A 535 -3.25 11.31 -39.46
N SER A 536 -3.05 10.41 -40.40
CA SER A 536 -4.11 9.84 -41.27
C SER A 536 -4.84 8.66 -40.64
N LEU A 537 -4.40 8.12 -39.52
CA LEU A 537 -5.05 7.04 -38.79
C LEU A 537 -6.31 7.56 -38.09
N THR A 538 -7.41 6.80 -38.21
CA THR A 538 -8.70 7.15 -37.64
C THR A 538 -9.32 5.96 -36.93
N ASN A 539 -10.33 6.20 -36.07
CA ASN A 539 -10.94 5.23 -35.18
C ASN A 539 -9.91 4.66 -34.20
N CYS A 540 -9.13 5.61 -33.62
CA CYS A 540 -8.04 5.34 -32.69
C CYS A 540 -8.46 5.66 -31.25
N GLY A 541 -7.89 4.93 -30.29
CA GLY A 541 -8.17 5.05 -28.86
C GLY A 541 -7.02 4.61 -27.97
N HIS A 542 -7.22 4.69 -26.67
CA HIS A 542 -6.33 4.20 -25.61
C HIS A 542 -4.84 4.60 -25.80
N PRO A 543 -4.54 5.92 -25.87
CA PRO A 543 -3.17 6.37 -25.98
C PRO A 543 -2.39 6.13 -24.68
N VAL A 544 -1.11 5.81 -24.79
CA VAL A 544 -0.15 5.75 -23.69
C VAL A 544 1.21 6.29 -24.14
N PHE A 545 1.87 7.08 -23.31
CA PHE A 545 3.23 7.55 -23.58
C PHE A 545 4.26 6.46 -23.31
N SER A 546 5.31 6.41 -24.15
CA SER A 546 6.52 5.67 -23.78
C SER A 546 7.22 6.34 -22.59
N PRO A 547 7.91 5.57 -21.72
CA PRO A 547 8.57 6.12 -20.53
C PRO A 547 9.67 7.15 -20.82
N ASP A 548 10.26 7.11 -22.02
CA ASP A 548 11.23 8.09 -22.51
C ASP A 548 10.58 9.32 -23.18
N ASN A 549 9.24 9.39 -23.19
CA ASN A 549 8.45 10.40 -23.90
C ASN A 549 8.79 10.53 -25.41
N ALA A 550 9.32 9.50 -26.04
CA ALA A 550 9.65 9.53 -27.47
C ALA A 550 8.45 9.21 -28.36
N PHE A 551 7.53 8.36 -27.86
CA PHE A 551 6.43 7.79 -28.64
C PHE A 551 5.11 7.80 -27.85
N ILE A 552 4.02 7.69 -28.60
CA ILE A 552 2.70 7.30 -28.07
C ILE A 552 2.34 5.97 -28.71
N ALA A 553 1.95 4.97 -27.89
CA ALA A 553 1.27 3.77 -28.36
C ALA A 553 -0.25 3.96 -28.24
N PHE A 554 -1.00 3.40 -29.16
CA PHE A 554 -2.46 3.47 -29.20
C PHE A 554 -3.01 2.38 -30.12
N GLU A 555 -4.29 2.13 -30.05
CA GLU A 555 -4.96 1.24 -30.99
C GLU A 555 -5.69 2.00 -32.08
N CYS A 556 -5.83 1.40 -33.27
CA CYS A 556 -6.72 1.89 -34.32
C CYS A 556 -7.48 0.74 -34.98
N THR A 557 -8.74 0.98 -35.32
CA THR A 557 -9.54 0.01 -36.10
C THR A 557 -9.30 0.22 -37.59
N ILE A 558 -8.62 -0.76 -38.22
CA ILE A 558 -8.36 -0.77 -39.65
C ILE A 558 -8.95 -2.04 -40.25
N ASP A 559 -9.72 -1.91 -41.32
CA ASP A 559 -10.41 -3.02 -41.98
C ASP A 559 -11.29 -3.88 -41.06
N GLY A 560 -11.77 -3.28 -39.97
CA GLY A 560 -12.68 -3.90 -38.99
C GLY A 560 -11.98 -4.61 -37.85
N GLN A 561 -10.65 -4.56 -37.76
CA GLN A 561 -9.86 -5.10 -36.66
C GLN A 561 -9.08 -4.01 -35.93
N GLN A 562 -8.99 -4.10 -34.58
CA GLN A 562 -8.16 -3.25 -33.77
C GLN A 562 -6.72 -3.76 -33.77
N GLU A 563 -5.80 -2.84 -33.95
CA GLU A 563 -4.36 -3.13 -33.99
C GLU A 563 -3.57 -2.06 -33.27
N ILE A 564 -2.46 -2.43 -32.67
CA ILE A 564 -1.58 -1.53 -31.93
C ILE A 564 -0.64 -0.78 -32.87
N TYR A 565 -0.53 0.51 -32.66
CA TYR A 565 0.36 1.42 -33.36
C TYR A 565 1.23 2.19 -32.38
N THR A 566 2.40 2.61 -32.83
CA THR A 566 3.20 3.65 -32.20
C THR A 566 3.40 4.83 -33.16
N ILE A 567 3.57 6.02 -32.60
CA ILE A 567 3.83 7.23 -33.36
C ILE A 567 4.74 8.19 -32.58
N SER A 568 5.60 8.92 -33.27
CA SER A 568 6.41 9.97 -32.64
C SER A 568 5.51 11.11 -32.13
N LEU A 569 5.94 11.85 -31.07
CA LEU A 569 5.14 12.95 -30.49
C LEU A 569 4.82 14.08 -31.48
N ASP A 570 5.60 14.22 -32.53
CA ASP A 570 5.34 15.21 -33.58
C ASP A 570 4.27 14.78 -34.59
N GLY A 571 3.78 13.53 -34.48
CA GLY A 571 2.81 12.89 -35.38
C GLY A 571 3.47 12.25 -36.62
N SER A 572 4.80 12.13 -36.63
CA SER A 572 5.54 11.43 -37.68
C SER A 572 5.72 9.93 -37.38
N ASN A 573 6.14 9.18 -38.40
CA ASN A 573 6.56 7.77 -38.28
C ASN A 573 5.55 6.84 -37.61
N PRO A 574 4.29 6.73 -38.08
CA PRO A 574 3.37 5.72 -37.55
C PRO A 574 3.85 4.30 -37.92
N ILE A 575 3.98 3.47 -36.90
CA ILE A 575 4.41 2.06 -37.05
C ILE A 575 3.28 1.17 -36.50
N ARG A 576 2.79 0.23 -37.30
CA ARG A 576 1.89 -0.83 -36.86
C ARG A 576 2.70 -1.93 -36.19
N LEU A 577 2.41 -2.24 -34.92
CA LEU A 577 3.12 -3.27 -34.16
C LEU A 577 2.44 -4.64 -34.23
N THR A 578 1.11 -4.69 -34.36
CA THR A 578 0.37 -5.95 -34.43
C THR A 578 -0.32 -6.14 -35.78
N ASN A 579 -0.56 -7.40 -36.17
CA ASN A 579 -1.28 -7.79 -37.36
C ASN A 579 -1.85 -9.20 -37.13
N SER A 580 -2.77 -9.31 -36.19
CA SER A 580 -3.34 -10.58 -35.75
C SER A 580 -4.70 -10.86 -36.45
N ALA A 581 -5.24 -12.07 -36.31
CA ALA A 581 -6.58 -12.39 -36.71
C ALA A 581 -7.65 -11.92 -35.71
N GLY A 582 -7.23 -11.55 -34.48
CA GLY A 582 -8.06 -10.99 -33.42
C GLY A 582 -7.88 -9.49 -33.28
N ASN A 583 -8.61 -8.89 -32.36
CA ASN A 583 -8.42 -7.51 -31.94
C ASN A 583 -7.28 -7.42 -30.95
N ASP A 584 -6.41 -6.45 -31.14
CA ASP A 584 -5.33 -6.07 -30.22
C ASP A 584 -5.59 -4.64 -29.75
N SER A 585 -5.76 -4.45 -28.44
CA SER A 585 -6.19 -3.19 -27.81
C SER A 585 -5.44 -2.89 -26.51
N ASP A 586 -5.72 -1.74 -25.91
CA ASP A 586 -5.27 -1.31 -24.60
C ASP A 586 -3.75 -1.44 -24.41
N PRO A 587 -2.92 -0.83 -25.27
CA PRO A 587 -1.47 -0.96 -25.17
C PRO A 587 -0.91 -0.27 -23.92
N TYR A 588 0.16 -0.83 -23.34
CA TYR A 588 0.94 -0.21 -22.30
C TYR A 588 2.43 -0.59 -22.46
N PHE A 589 3.35 0.35 -22.20
CA PHE A 589 4.77 0.04 -22.29
C PHE A 589 5.25 -0.70 -21.06
N LEU A 590 5.97 -1.81 -21.26
CA LEU A 590 6.77 -2.46 -20.23
C LEU A 590 8.22 -1.99 -20.37
N TYR A 591 8.75 -1.44 -19.30
CA TYR A 591 10.11 -0.94 -19.26
C TYR A 591 10.83 -1.51 -18.03
N GLN A 592 12.14 -1.65 -18.17
CA GLN A 592 13.05 -1.86 -17.06
C GLN A 592 14.01 -0.69 -17.04
N THR A 593 14.28 -0.18 -15.87
CA THR A 593 15.31 0.83 -15.69
C THR A 593 16.66 0.14 -15.61
N GLN A 594 17.65 0.64 -16.35
CA GLN A 594 19.02 0.11 -16.32
C GLN A 594 19.77 0.62 -15.10
#